data_17cac2d132cfa8fa8e8a44ea06625e08
#
_entry.id   17cac2d132cfa8fa8e8a44ea06625e08
#
_cell.length_a   1.000
_cell.length_b   1.000
_cell.length_c   1.000
_cell.angle_alpha   90.00
_cell.angle_beta   90.00
_cell.angle_gamma   90.00
#
_symmetry.space_group_name_H-M   'P 1'
#
loop_
_entity.id
_entity.type
_entity.pdbx_description
1 polymer ?
#
loop_
_entity_poly.entity_id
_entity_poly.type
_entity_poly.pdbx_seq_one_letter_code
_entity_poly.pdbx_strand_id
1 'polypeptide(L)'
;MKIVEELKAKLENASAEEIKALQQSEDPIYWFLLLAEYPEFAPESDWWFALRNRCDLPWSQLLAAQPQFGRYCQWEHVSRLELLLLAYRAPKIFKRHFPQGRPHDLYAFLTPQEKSGLLSQLPEYADFVDWDEINVEFSVGEWFCLLADQPQFEVYFDWSTVEKQPNHYWDLLLRKQPRFAIHCDLEQLYPNQRRKLKSVMK
;
A
#
# COMPACT_ATOMS: atom_id res chain seq x y z
N MET A 1 -6.77 1.18 10.88
CA MET A 1 -7.15 1.70 12.22
C MET A 1 -8.38 0.99 12.77
N LYS A 2 -9.62 1.19 12.27
CA LYS A 2 -10.83 0.57 12.89
C LYS A 2 -10.74 -0.96 13.08
N ILE A 3 -10.27 -1.69 12.06
CA ILE A 3 -10.15 -3.17 12.11
C ILE A 3 -9.09 -3.60 13.12
N VAL A 4 -7.98 -2.88 13.23
CA VAL A 4 -6.91 -3.18 14.22
C VAL A 4 -7.43 -2.99 15.64
N GLU A 5 -8.20 -1.92 15.92
CA GLU A 5 -8.83 -1.69 17.21
C GLU A 5 -9.89 -2.77 17.54
N GLU A 6 -10.67 -3.20 16.55
CA GLU A 6 -11.64 -4.28 16.71
C GLU A 6 -10.93 -5.62 17.02
N LEU A 7 -9.81 -5.91 16.35
CA LEU A 7 -9.01 -7.10 16.61
C LEU A 7 -8.37 -7.04 18.00
N LYS A 8 -7.81 -5.90 18.39
CA LYS A 8 -7.27 -5.66 19.72
C LYS A 8 -8.31 -5.94 20.80
N ALA A 9 -9.50 -5.36 20.67
CA ALA A 9 -10.58 -5.54 21.65
C ALA A 9 -11.02 -7.00 21.81
N LYS A 10 -10.99 -7.81 20.73
CA LYS A 10 -11.24 -9.25 20.78
C LYS A 10 -10.14 -9.97 21.58
N LEU A 11 -8.88 -9.54 21.44
CA LEU A 11 -7.71 -10.22 22.03
C LEU A 11 -7.51 -9.90 23.51
N GLU A 12 -7.90 -8.71 23.99
CA GLU A 12 -7.70 -8.26 25.37
C GLU A 12 -8.35 -9.20 26.42
N ASN A 13 -9.39 -9.94 26.02
CA ASN A 13 -10.10 -10.86 26.90
C ASN A 13 -10.09 -12.31 26.40
N ALA A 14 -9.31 -12.61 25.36
CA ALA A 14 -9.31 -13.92 24.71
C ALA A 14 -8.39 -14.89 25.45
N SER A 15 -8.83 -16.13 25.58
CA SER A 15 -7.98 -17.26 26.00
C SER A 15 -6.93 -17.59 24.93
N ALA A 16 -5.89 -18.35 25.29
CA ALA A 16 -4.85 -18.79 24.34
C ALA A 16 -5.43 -19.57 23.14
N GLU A 17 -6.49 -20.35 23.35
CA GLU A 17 -7.17 -21.11 22.31
C GLU A 17 -7.95 -20.19 21.36
N GLU A 18 -8.62 -19.18 21.88
CA GLU A 18 -9.33 -18.16 21.09
C GLU A 18 -8.36 -17.30 20.29
N ILE A 19 -7.21 -16.92 20.85
CA ILE A 19 -6.14 -16.22 20.13
C ILE A 19 -5.66 -17.05 18.95
N LYS A 20 -5.43 -18.35 19.16
CA LYS A 20 -5.00 -19.27 18.09
C LYS A 20 -6.07 -19.40 17.00
N ALA A 21 -7.34 -19.47 17.37
CA ALA A 21 -8.44 -19.50 16.39
C ALA A 21 -8.53 -18.20 15.59
N LEU A 22 -8.38 -17.04 16.22
CA LEU A 22 -8.33 -15.74 15.54
C LEU A 22 -7.15 -15.64 14.56
N GLN A 23 -5.95 -16.13 14.93
CA GLN A 23 -4.78 -16.17 14.06
C GLN A 23 -5.01 -17.00 12.79
N GLN A 24 -5.83 -18.03 12.86
CA GLN A 24 -6.16 -18.89 11.72
C GLN A 24 -7.28 -18.31 10.84
N SER A 25 -8.15 -17.49 11.41
CA SER A 25 -9.36 -16.98 10.74
C SER A 25 -9.22 -15.57 10.18
N GLU A 26 -8.37 -14.73 10.77
CA GLU A 26 -8.18 -13.33 10.34
C GLU A 26 -7.07 -13.22 9.28
N ASP A 27 -7.17 -12.20 8.41
CA ASP A 27 -6.12 -11.94 7.42
C ASP A 27 -4.79 -11.59 8.10
N PRO A 28 -3.68 -12.26 7.75
CA PRO A 28 -2.36 -11.99 8.27
C PRO A 28 -1.94 -10.51 8.20
N ILE A 29 -2.40 -9.74 7.22
CA ILE A 29 -2.12 -8.30 7.12
C ILE A 29 -2.58 -7.56 8.38
N TYR A 30 -3.77 -7.87 8.90
CA TYR A 30 -4.28 -7.22 10.12
C TYR A 30 -3.46 -7.58 11.35
N TRP A 31 -2.91 -8.78 11.41
CA TRP A 31 -1.98 -9.19 12.46
C TRP A 31 -0.67 -8.40 12.41
N PHE A 32 -0.11 -8.17 11.22
CA PHE A 32 1.07 -7.34 11.06
C PHE A 32 0.85 -5.91 11.52
N LEU A 33 -0.29 -5.33 11.15
CA LEU A 33 -0.67 -3.98 11.57
C LEU A 33 -0.89 -3.92 13.09
N LEU A 34 -1.56 -4.92 13.65
CA LEU A 34 -1.76 -5.04 15.10
C LEU A 34 -0.41 -5.11 15.83
N LEU A 35 0.49 -5.99 15.41
CA LEU A 35 1.78 -6.20 16.06
C LEU A 35 2.72 -5.00 15.90
N ALA A 36 2.56 -4.19 14.86
CA ALA A 36 3.29 -2.94 14.74
C ALA A 36 2.91 -1.94 15.83
N GLU A 37 1.64 -1.90 16.25
CA GLU A 37 1.11 -1.02 17.28
C GLU A 37 1.15 -1.65 18.69
N TYR A 38 0.89 -2.97 18.78
CA TYR A 38 0.69 -3.71 20.04
C TYR A 38 1.52 -5.01 20.05
N PRO A 39 2.86 -4.91 20.23
CA PRO A 39 3.76 -6.07 20.16
C PRO A 39 3.53 -7.12 21.25
N GLU A 40 2.84 -6.79 22.34
CA GLU A 40 2.48 -7.70 23.43
C GLU A 40 1.54 -8.83 22.99
N PHE A 41 0.83 -8.69 21.86
CA PHE A 41 -0.01 -9.73 21.29
C PHE A 41 0.75 -10.72 20.41
N ALA A 42 2.08 -10.62 20.33
CA ALA A 42 2.89 -11.60 19.62
C ALA A 42 2.99 -12.89 20.47
N PRO A 43 2.23 -13.95 20.16
CA PRO A 43 2.41 -15.23 20.85
C PRO A 43 3.74 -15.85 20.43
N GLU A 44 4.41 -16.52 21.37
CA GLU A 44 5.81 -16.95 21.21
C GLU A 44 6.08 -17.99 20.11
N SER A 45 5.06 -18.61 19.45
CA SER A 45 5.39 -19.71 18.54
C SER A 45 4.56 -19.91 17.27
N ASP A 46 3.24 -19.69 17.24
CA ASP A 46 2.44 -20.32 16.16
C ASP A 46 2.02 -19.43 14.97
N TRP A 47 1.89 -18.10 15.12
CA TRP A 47 1.38 -17.23 14.06
C TRP A 47 2.34 -17.04 12.86
N TRP A 48 3.64 -17.25 13.07
CA TRP A 48 4.66 -17.21 12.01
C TRP A 48 4.44 -18.29 10.94
N PHE A 49 3.80 -19.39 11.29
CA PHE A 49 3.55 -20.47 10.33
C PHE A 49 2.57 -20.07 9.25
N ALA A 50 1.57 -19.27 9.60
CA ALA A 50 0.58 -18.74 8.66
C ALA A 50 1.17 -17.69 7.68
N LEU A 51 2.32 -17.10 8.04
CA LEU A 51 2.92 -15.98 7.33
C LEU A 51 4.05 -16.37 6.38
N ARG A 52 4.58 -17.59 6.50
CA ARG A 52 5.82 -18.04 5.84
C ARG A 52 5.84 -17.91 4.32
N ASN A 53 4.70 -17.96 3.65
CA ASN A 53 4.60 -18.03 2.20
C ASN A 53 3.93 -16.82 1.55
N ARG A 54 3.76 -15.71 2.26
CA ARG A 54 3.10 -14.51 1.74
C ARG A 54 4.10 -13.40 1.49
N CYS A 55 4.29 -13.06 0.22
CA CYS A 55 5.15 -11.94 -0.20
C CYS A 55 4.48 -10.56 -0.06
N ASP A 56 3.18 -10.51 0.18
CA ASP A 56 2.36 -9.29 0.27
C ASP A 56 2.20 -8.72 1.70
N LEU A 57 2.90 -9.30 2.68
CA LEU A 57 2.82 -8.85 4.06
C LEU A 57 3.60 -7.55 4.28
N PRO A 58 3.07 -6.59 5.05
CA PRO A 58 3.67 -5.27 5.25
C PRO A 58 4.86 -5.30 6.23
N TRP A 59 5.90 -6.06 5.87
CA TRP A 59 7.13 -6.20 6.67
C TRP A 59 7.81 -4.86 6.94
N SER A 60 7.80 -3.95 5.98
CA SER A 60 8.40 -2.63 6.15
C SER A 60 7.76 -1.83 7.28
N GLN A 61 6.44 -1.91 7.44
CA GLN A 61 5.71 -1.23 8.51
C GLN A 61 5.96 -1.90 9.85
N LEU A 62 5.87 -3.24 9.92
CA LEU A 62 6.10 -3.98 11.15
C LEU A 62 7.53 -3.76 11.66
N LEU A 63 8.53 -3.93 10.80
CA LEU A 63 9.93 -3.82 11.22
C LEU A 63 10.37 -2.39 11.52
N ALA A 64 9.76 -1.38 10.89
CA ALA A 64 10.00 0.02 11.25
C ALA A 64 9.55 0.32 12.68
N ALA A 65 8.38 -0.23 13.09
CA ALA A 65 7.86 -0.05 14.43
C ALA A 65 8.51 -0.99 15.45
N GLN A 66 8.74 -2.26 15.08
CA GLN A 66 9.15 -3.36 15.96
C GLN A 66 10.33 -4.15 15.38
N PRO A 67 11.57 -3.61 15.44
CA PRO A 67 12.77 -4.22 14.84
C PRO A 67 13.07 -5.65 15.31
N GLN A 68 12.63 -6.02 16.52
CA GLN A 68 12.86 -7.35 17.10
C GLN A 68 12.22 -8.48 16.30
N PHE A 69 11.19 -8.20 15.51
CA PHE A 69 10.53 -9.19 14.66
C PHE A 69 11.33 -9.53 13.40
N GLY A 70 12.41 -8.80 13.08
CA GLY A 70 13.28 -9.09 11.93
C GLY A 70 13.92 -10.47 11.96
N ARG A 71 14.07 -11.08 13.15
CA ARG A 71 14.56 -12.48 13.32
C ARG A 71 13.61 -13.53 12.73
N TYR A 72 12.35 -13.16 12.51
CA TYR A 72 11.33 -14.06 11.97
C TYR A 72 11.06 -13.82 10.49
N CYS A 73 11.59 -12.72 9.93
CA CYS A 73 11.40 -12.38 8.53
C CYS A 73 12.17 -13.36 7.63
N GLN A 74 11.45 -13.99 6.72
CA GLN A 74 12.05 -14.79 5.64
C GLN A 74 12.34 -13.86 4.46
N TRP A 75 13.50 -13.26 4.47
CA TRP A 75 13.91 -12.18 3.58
C TRP A 75 13.80 -12.54 2.08
N GLU A 76 13.97 -13.82 1.74
CA GLU A 76 13.81 -14.34 0.40
C GLU A 76 12.38 -14.32 -0.13
N HIS A 77 11.39 -14.20 0.76
CA HIS A 77 9.97 -14.14 0.41
C HIS A 77 9.38 -12.73 0.51
N VAL A 78 10.17 -11.75 0.95
CA VAL A 78 9.74 -10.35 1.00
C VAL A 78 9.70 -9.77 -0.40
N SER A 79 8.60 -9.13 -0.79
CA SER A 79 8.48 -8.51 -2.11
C SER A 79 9.50 -7.37 -2.30
N ARG A 80 9.86 -7.08 -3.54
CA ARG A 80 10.77 -5.98 -3.88
C ARG A 80 10.24 -4.63 -3.39
N LEU A 81 8.94 -4.43 -3.52
CA LEU A 81 8.28 -3.23 -3.00
C LEU A 81 8.46 -3.11 -1.48
N GLU A 82 8.20 -4.17 -0.72
CA GLU A 82 8.39 -4.15 0.74
C GLU A 82 9.87 -3.95 1.14
N LEU A 83 10.82 -4.54 0.40
CA LEU A 83 12.25 -4.29 0.62
C LEU A 83 12.61 -2.83 0.37
N LEU A 84 12.07 -2.22 -0.67
CA LEU A 84 12.28 -0.81 -0.96
C LEU A 84 11.65 0.08 0.10
N LEU A 85 10.40 -0.18 0.50
CA LEU A 85 9.74 0.51 1.60
C LEU A 85 10.53 0.37 2.90
N LEU A 86 11.09 -0.81 3.17
CA LEU A 86 11.93 -1.05 4.35
C LEU A 86 13.23 -0.23 4.31
N ALA A 87 13.85 -0.10 3.14
CA ALA A 87 15.07 0.70 2.98
C ALA A 87 14.85 2.17 3.37
N TYR A 88 13.65 2.69 3.15
CA TYR A 88 13.27 4.06 3.54
C TYR A 88 12.77 4.15 4.98
N ARG A 89 11.87 3.27 5.39
CA ARG A 89 11.25 3.31 6.73
C ARG A 89 12.19 2.87 7.85
N ALA A 90 13.04 1.87 7.57
CA ALA A 90 13.97 1.29 8.54
C ALA A 90 15.36 1.00 7.95
N PRO A 91 16.11 2.04 7.50
CA PRO A 91 17.37 1.89 6.76
C PRO A 91 18.45 1.10 7.52
N LYS A 92 18.45 1.16 8.84
CA LYS A 92 19.40 0.38 9.66
C LYS A 92 19.14 -1.14 9.57
N ILE A 93 17.87 -1.53 9.50
CA ILE A 93 17.48 -2.94 9.36
C ILE A 93 17.80 -3.41 7.95
N PHE A 94 17.40 -2.63 6.94
CA PHE A 94 17.71 -2.93 5.54
C PHE A 94 19.22 -3.15 5.33
N LYS A 95 20.08 -2.22 5.77
CA LYS A 95 21.54 -2.32 5.63
C LYS A 95 22.14 -3.50 6.38
N ARG A 96 21.56 -3.93 7.50
CA ARG A 96 22.03 -5.10 8.25
C ARG A 96 21.87 -6.39 7.44
N HIS A 97 20.75 -6.53 6.72
CA HIS A 97 20.42 -7.74 5.95
C HIS A 97 20.91 -7.67 4.50
N PHE A 98 21.00 -6.46 3.94
CA PHE A 98 21.41 -6.17 2.56
C PHE A 98 22.55 -5.14 2.56
N PRO A 99 23.76 -5.48 3.05
CA PRO A 99 24.86 -4.50 3.20
C PRO A 99 25.33 -3.90 1.87
N GLN A 100 25.18 -4.65 0.76
CA GLN A 100 25.49 -4.20 -0.59
C GLN A 100 24.28 -3.73 -1.39
N GLY A 101 23.07 -3.89 -0.85
CA GLY A 101 21.84 -3.53 -1.53
C GLY A 101 21.66 -2.02 -1.65
N ARG A 102 21.31 -1.57 -2.84
CA ARG A 102 20.95 -0.18 -3.13
C ARG A 102 19.45 -0.10 -3.36
N PRO A 103 18.70 0.76 -2.64
CA PRO A 103 17.26 0.90 -2.86
C PRO A 103 16.89 1.20 -4.30
N HIS A 104 17.69 2.02 -4.99
CA HIS A 104 17.47 2.38 -6.38
C HIS A 104 17.54 1.19 -7.34
N ASP A 105 18.41 0.21 -7.07
CA ASP A 105 18.51 -1.01 -7.89
C ASP A 105 17.21 -1.84 -7.80
N LEU A 106 16.47 -1.75 -6.69
CA LEU A 106 15.18 -2.44 -6.52
C LEU A 106 14.07 -1.79 -7.36
N TYR A 107 14.10 -0.46 -7.50
CA TYR A 107 13.09 0.29 -8.24
C TYR A 107 13.01 -0.13 -9.72
N ALA A 108 14.14 -0.35 -10.36
CA ALA A 108 14.21 -0.78 -11.77
C ALA A 108 13.48 -2.12 -12.05
N PHE A 109 13.22 -2.92 -11.02
CA PHE A 109 12.55 -4.21 -11.14
C PHE A 109 11.09 -4.18 -10.70
N LEU A 110 10.56 -3.03 -10.26
CA LEU A 110 9.16 -2.89 -9.90
C LEU A 110 8.28 -2.84 -11.16
N THR A 111 7.14 -3.49 -11.06
CA THR A 111 6.06 -3.34 -12.06
C THR A 111 5.45 -1.92 -11.98
N PRO A 112 4.80 -1.42 -13.05
CA PRO A 112 4.11 -0.12 -13.02
C PRO A 112 3.15 0.01 -11.83
N GLN A 113 2.42 -1.04 -11.50
CA GLN A 113 1.52 -1.07 -10.35
C GLN A 113 2.26 -0.92 -9.02
N GLU A 114 3.41 -1.59 -8.85
CA GLU A 114 4.25 -1.46 -7.65
C GLU A 114 4.91 -0.08 -7.57
N LYS A 115 5.34 0.50 -8.70
CA LYS A 115 5.85 1.89 -8.78
C LYS A 115 4.77 2.89 -8.34
N SER A 116 3.54 2.75 -8.85
CA SER A 116 2.40 3.56 -8.43
C SER A 116 2.10 3.42 -6.93
N GLY A 117 2.09 2.18 -6.41
CA GLY A 117 1.92 1.90 -4.98
C GLY A 117 3.04 2.48 -4.12
N LEU A 118 4.29 2.43 -4.58
CA LEU A 118 5.42 3.06 -3.92
C LEU A 118 5.24 4.58 -3.80
N LEU A 119 4.95 5.26 -4.91
CA LEU A 119 4.75 6.71 -4.94
C LEU A 119 3.53 7.15 -4.11
N SER A 120 2.50 6.31 -4.01
CA SER A 120 1.36 6.54 -3.13
C SER A 120 1.76 6.51 -1.64
N GLN A 121 2.68 5.62 -1.26
CA GLN A 121 3.11 5.43 0.13
C GLN A 121 4.31 6.29 0.54
N LEU A 122 5.18 6.63 -0.40
CA LEU A 122 6.41 7.40 -0.22
C LEU A 122 6.50 8.48 -1.31
N PRO A 123 5.67 9.56 -1.22
CA PRO A 123 5.66 10.61 -2.24
C PRO A 123 7.01 11.33 -2.39
N GLU A 124 7.85 11.34 -1.35
CA GLU A 124 9.22 11.87 -1.39
C GLU A 124 10.14 11.07 -2.33
N TYR A 125 9.76 9.85 -2.73
CA TYR A 125 10.51 9.09 -3.73
C TYR A 125 10.42 9.71 -5.13
N ALA A 126 9.49 10.61 -5.36
CA ALA A 126 9.29 11.33 -6.62
C ALA A 126 10.53 12.07 -7.13
N ASP A 127 11.43 12.47 -6.24
CA ASP A 127 12.70 13.13 -6.58
C ASP A 127 13.70 12.18 -7.28
N PHE A 128 13.47 10.88 -7.20
CA PHE A 128 14.34 9.84 -7.79
C PHE A 128 13.74 9.17 -9.02
N VAL A 129 12.56 9.63 -9.45
CA VAL A 129 11.78 9.02 -10.54
C VAL A 129 12.00 9.80 -11.84
N ASP A 130 12.22 9.07 -12.93
CA ASP A 130 12.13 9.61 -14.27
C ASP A 130 10.66 9.65 -14.70
N TRP A 131 10.07 10.84 -14.70
CA TRP A 131 8.66 11.03 -15.03
C TRP A 131 8.33 10.78 -16.50
N ASP A 132 9.31 10.93 -17.40
CA ASP A 132 9.13 10.60 -18.82
C ASP A 132 9.01 9.07 -18.98
N GLU A 133 9.83 8.31 -18.25
CA GLU A 133 9.71 6.84 -18.19
C GLU A 133 8.35 6.42 -17.61
N ILE A 134 7.93 7.02 -16.50
CA ILE A 134 6.63 6.75 -15.85
C ILE A 134 5.46 7.03 -16.81
N ASN A 135 5.49 8.11 -17.58
CA ASN A 135 4.45 8.43 -18.56
C ASN A 135 4.32 7.39 -19.68
N VAL A 136 5.40 6.70 -20.00
CA VAL A 136 5.39 5.60 -20.99
C VAL A 136 4.90 4.29 -20.35
N GLU A 137 5.29 4.03 -19.10
CA GLU A 137 5.02 2.75 -18.44
C GLU A 137 3.62 2.67 -17.82
N PHE A 138 3.12 3.78 -17.25
CA PHE A 138 1.85 3.77 -16.52
C PHE A 138 0.67 3.80 -17.47
N SER A 139 -0.26 2.89 -17.26
CA SER A 139 -1.61 3.01 -17.80
C SER A 139 -2.38 4.14 -17.11
N VAL A 140 -3.49 4.56 -17.71
CA VAL A 140 -4.43 5.51 -17.07
C VAL A 140 -4.90 5.01 -15.69
N GLY A 141 -4.97 3.68 -15.51
CA GLY A 141 -5.36 3.08 -14.23
C GLY A 141 -4.35 3.33 -13.13
N GLU A 142 -3.05 3.10 -13.36
CA GLU A 142 -1.97 3.38 -12.42
C GLU A 142 -1.92 4.88 -12.09
N TRP A 143 -2.03 5.75 -13.10
CA TRP A 143 -2.08 7.19 -12.89
C TRP A 143 -3.26 7.62 -12.02
N PHE A 144 -4.46 7.11 -12.27
CA PHE A 144 -5.64 7.47 -11.48
C PHE A 144 -5.56 6.97 -10.04
N CYS A 145 -4.99 5.78 -9.82
CA CYS A 145 -4.70 5.30 -8.48
C CYS A 145 -3.71 6.24 -7.76
N LEU A 146 -2.62 6.61 -8.43
CA LEU A 146 -1.62 7.52 -7.88
C LEU A 146 -2.21 8.90 -7.58
N LEU A 147 -2.93 9.52 -8.52
CA LEU A 147 -3.54 10.84 -8.35
C LEU A 147 -4.66 10.85 -7.30
N ALA A 148 -5.34 9.73 -7.09
CA ALA A 148 -6.32 9.60 -6.03
C ALA A 148 -5.70 9.75 -4.64
N ASP A 149 -4.49 9.21 -4.44
CA ASP A 149 -3.76 9.26 -3.17
C ASP A 149 -2.84 10.49 -3.06
N GLN A 150 -2.18 10.85 -4.17
CA GLN A 150 -1.14 11.89 -4.24
C GLN A 150 -1.44 12.88 -5.37
N PRO A 151 -2.44 13.76 -5.19
CA PRO A 151 -2.92 14.65 -6.25
C PRO A 151 -1.90 15.72 -6.71
N GLN A 152 -0.80 15.92 -5.96
CA GLN A 152 0.29 16.83 -6.35
C GLN A 152 1.05 16.36 -7.59
N PHE A 153 0.99 15.06 -7.94
CA PHE A 153 1.64 14.53 -9.14
C PHE A 153 0.88 14.82 -10.44
N GLU A 154 -0.25 15.54 -10.37
CA GLU A 154 -1.00 16.00 -11.54
C GLU A 154 -0.11 16.74 -12.55
N VAL A 155 0.90 17.46 -12.10
CA VAL A 155 1.81 18.25 -12.93
C VAL A 155 2.63 17.40 -13.92
N TYR A 156 2.75 16.12 -13.67
CA TYR A 156 3.47 15.16 -14.53
C TYR A 156 2.55 14.36 -15.45
N PHE A 157 1.22 14.46 -15.26
CA PHE A 157 0.26 13.64 -16.00
C PHE A 157 -0.31 14.37 -17.22
N ASP A 158 -0.24 13.74 -18.38
CA ASP A 158 -0.83 14.27 -19.60
C ASP A 158 -2.32 13.90 -19.75
N TRP A 159 -3.19 14.80 -19.37
CA TRP A 159 -4.64 14.62 -19.48
C TRP A 159 -5.14 14.45 -20.92
N SER A 160 -4.36 14.82 -21.94
CA SER A 160 -4.76 14.65 -23.35
C SER A 160 -4.81 13.19 -23.77
N THR A 161 -4.09 12.31 -23.04
CA THR A 161 -4.05 10.87 -23.30
C THR A 161 -5.26 10.12 -22.76
N VAL A 162 -6.06 10.79 -21.92
CA VAL A 162 -7.19 10.15 -21.25
C VAL A 162 -8.41 10.15 -22.14
N GLU A 163 -8.94 8.97 -22.43
CA GLU A 163 -10.27 8.85 -23.00
C GLU A 163 -11.30 9.37 -21.97
N LYS A 164 -12.15 10.30 -22.41
CA LYS A 164 -13.20 10.89 -21.57
C LYS A 164 -14.32 9.89 -21.24
N GLN A 165 -14.20 8.65 -21.73
CA GLN A 165 -15.20 7.60 -21.50
C GLN A 165 -15.23 7.12 -20.06
N PRO A 166 -16.41 6.80 -19.53
CA PRO A 166 -16.55 6.35 -18.14
C PRO A 166 -15.89 4.99 -17.95
N ASN A 167 -14.99 4.92 -16.98
CA ASN A 167 -14.42 3.68 -16.48
C ASN A 167 -14.43 3.69 -14.94
N HIS A 168 -14.14 2.55 -14.33
CA HIS A 168 -14.16 2.42 -12.87
C HIS A 168 -13.06 3.25 -12.18
N TYR A 169 -11.98 3.60 -12.88
CA TYR A 169 -10.91 4.44 -12.35
C TYR A 169 -11.35 5.88 -12.14
N TRP A 170 -12.23 6.43 -13.01
CA TRP A 170 -12.85 7.73 -12.80
C TRP A 170 -13.65 7.77 -11.49
N ASP A 171 -14.40 6.72 -11.18
CA ASP A 171 -15.17 6.65 -9.93
C ASP A 171 -14.24 6.68 -8.70
N LEU A 172 -13.10 5.97 -8.76
CA LEU A 172 -12.08 5.99 -7.71
C LEU A 172 -11.47 7.39 -7.55
N LEU A 173 -10.98 7.97 -8.66
CA LEU A 173 -10.32 9.27 -8.66
C LEU A 173 -11.23 10.38 -8.16
N LEU A 174 -12.45 10.50 -8.73
CA LEU A 174 -13.37 11.58 -8.41
C LEU A 174 -13.97 11.48 -7.01
N ARG A 175 -14.07 10.27 -6.42
CA ARG A 175 -14.44 10.12 -5.00
C ARG A 175 -13.42 10.69 -4.04
N LYS A 176 -12.14 10.48 -4.31
CA LYS A 176 -11.04 10.99 -3.47
C LYS A 176 -10.68 12.43 -3.81
N GLN A 177 -10.71 12.79 -5.10
CA GLN A 177 -10.26 14.07 -5.63
C GLN A 177 -11.30 14.66 -6.59
N PRO A 178 -12.41 15.26 -6.09
CA PRO A 178 -13.48 15.83 -6.93
C PRO A 178 -13.02 16.92 -7.89
N ARG A 179 -11.89 17.58 -7.59
CA ARG A 179 -11.31 18.65 -8.43
C ARG A 179 -10.98 18.21 -9.86
N PHE A 180 -10.70 16.91 -10.06
CA PHE A 180 -10.39 16.38 -11.39
C PHE A 180 -11.62 16.18 -12.29
N ALA A 181 -12.81 16.49 -11.80
CA ALA A 181 -14.05 16.45 -12.60
C ALA A 181 -14.00 17.34 -13.84
N ILE A 182 -13.14 18.37 -13.87
CA ILE A 182 -12.92 19.24 -15.04
C ILE A 182 -12.35 18.47 -16.26
N HIS A 183 -11.70 17.34 -16.04
CA HIS A 183 -11.12 16.49 -17.09
C HIS A 183 -12.05 15.35 -17.52
N CYS A 184 -13.18 15.15 -16.84
CA CYS A 184 -14.13 14.07 -17.10
C CYS A 184 -15.40 14.57 -17.76
N ASP A 185 -15.89 13.86 -18.79
CA ASP A 185 -17.24 14.09 -19.29
C ASP A 185 -18.26 13.42 -18.37
N LEU A 186 -18.74 14.18 -17.38
CA LEU A 186 -19.69 13.70 -16.38
C LEU A 186 -21.01 13.18 -16.97
N GLU A 187 -21.38 13.64 -18.16
CA GLU A 187 -22.61 13.18 -18.83
C GLU A 187 -22.47 11.75 -19.35
N GLN A 188 -21.25 11.29 -19.61
CA GLN A 188 -20.97 9.92 -20.04
C GLN A 188 -20.84 8.93 -18.87
N LEU A 189 -20.78 9.40 -17.62
CA LEU A 189 -20.76 8.52 -16.46
C LEU A 189 -22.07 7.74 -16.31
N TYR A 190 -21.98 6.52 -15.82
CA TYR A 190 -23.16 5.73 -15.50
C TYR A 190 -24.06 6.46 -14.48
N PRO A 191 -25.40 6.36 -14.58
CA PRO A 191 -26.32 7.10 -13.72
C PRO A 191 -26.08 6.93 -12.21
N ASN A 192 -25.68 5.74 -11.77
CA ASN A 192 -25.33 5.44 -10.38
C ASN A 192 -24.05 6.15 -9.93
N GLN A 193 -23.01 6.21 -10.78
CA GLN A 193 -21.77 6.93 -10.51
C GLN A 193 -22.02 8.45 -10.45
N ARG A 194 -22.77 8.98 -11.43
CA ARG A 194 -23.16 10.40 -11.49
C ARG A 194 -23.91 10.84 -10.23
N ARG A 195 -24.82 10.00 -9.72
CA ARG A 195 -25.56 10.27 -8.48
C ARG A 195 -24.66 10.31 -7.26
N LYS A 196 -23.72 9.37 -7.14
CA LYS A 196 -22.73 9.31 -6.05
C LYS A 196 -21.80 10.52 -6.08
N LEU A 197 -21.28 10.89 -7.25
CA LEU A 197 -20.37 12.02 -7.40
C LEU A 197 -21.07 13.36 -7.10
N LYS A 198 -22.33 13.56 -7.52
CA LYS A 198 -23.11 14.76 -7.18
C LYS A 198 -23.29 14.95 -5.66
N SER A 199 -23.22 13.88 -4.86
CA SER A 199 -23.29 13.98 -3.41
C SER A 199 -21.94 14.35 -2.76
N VAL A 200 -20.83 14.11 -3.44
CA VAL A 200 -19.47 14.40 -2.94
C VAL A 200 -18.98 15.77 -3.39
N MET A 201 -19.50 16.28 -4.53
CA MET A 201 -19.15 17.56 -5.11
C MET A 201 -19.95 18.77 -4.56
N LYS A 202 -20.85 18.53 -3.58
CA LYS A 202 -21.57 19.57 -2.81
C LYS A 202 -20.80 19.94 -1.56
#